data_c55a02029880114cafb9d02b43a65385
#
_entry.id   c55a02029880114cafb9d02b43a65385
#
_cell.length_a   1.000
_cell.length_b   1.000
_cell.length_c   1.000
_cell.angle_alpha   90.00
_cell.angle_beta   90.00
_cell.angle_gamma   90.00
#
_symmetry.space_group_name_H-M   'P 1'
#
loop_
_entity.id
_entity.type
_entity.pdbx_description
1 polymer ?
#
loop_
_entity_poly.entity_id
_entity_poly.type
_entity_poly.pdbx_seq_one_letter_code
_entity_poly.pdbx_strand_id
1 'polypeptide(L)'
;MYIGSRDPNPLVSGKGVAFLREHGIEVFPDFLREKCDQLNPIFFRYITTKMPYTILKYAMTADGKIACAGGASKWVTGEAARNHVQQTRKRVAAICVGIGTVLADDPMLTCRCENPSQPVRVVLDTRLRIPMESKLVQTAGEVPVIVFCHAPDKEKKAALEQKGVTVLEAELLHQTDLESLLARYENLPVPKEHLHGRHISLRNCLEQLGQRGLDSILIEGGESIHAAALQEGCCDLVQVYVAPKLFGGDGLSPIGGMGITTPDQAVLLSAPTVTRLGQDLLLEYTRKESC
;
A
#
# COMPACT_ATOMS: atom_id res chain seq x y z
N MET A 1 -22.44 -30.36 -7.94
CA MET A 1 -21.28 -29.79 -7.26
C MET A 1 -21.44 -28.27 -7.21
N TYR A 2 -21.17 -27.63 -6.05
CA TYR A 2 -21.20 -26.16 -5.91
C TYR A 2 -19.77 -25.63 -5.90
N ILE A 3 -19.52 -24.59 -6.72
CA ILE A 3 -18.23 -23.91 -6.81
C ILE A 3 -18.47 -22.46 -6.35
N GLY A 4 -17.72 -22.02 -5.34
CA GLY A 4 -17.94 -20.72 -4.69
C GLY A 4 -17.67 -19.53 -5.62
N SER A 5 -16.54 -19.56 -6.32
CA SER A 5 -16.13 -18.52 -7.28
C SER A 5 -15.38 -19.14 -8.46
N ARG A 6 -15.48 -18.53 -9.64
CA ARG A 6 -14.66 -18.90 -10.80
C ARG A 6 -13.25 -18.32 -10.63
N ASP A 7 -12.27 -19.09 -11.10
CA ASP A 7 -10.92 -18.56 -11.26
C ASP A 7 -10.94 -17.45 -12.35
N PRO A 8 -10.53 -16.22 -12.05
CA PRO A 8 -10.51 -15.11 -13.01
C PRO A 8 -9.36 -15.24 -14.02
N ASN A 9 -8.39 -16.15 -13.80
CA ASN A 9 -7.26 -16.36 -14.70
C ASN A 9 -7.74 -16.90 -16.05
N PRO A 10 -7.56 -16.19 -17.18
CA PRO A 10 -8.00 -16.64 -18.50
C PRO A 10 -7.43 -18.01 -18.93
N LEU A 11 -6.27 -18.39 -18.38
CA LEU A 11 -5.63 -19.68 -18.67
C LEU A 11 -6.35 -20.85 -18.02
N VAL A 12 -7.12 -20.64 -16.96
CA VAL A 12 -7.77 -21.65 -16.12
C VAL A 12 -9.30 -21.54 -16.17
N SER A 13 -9.82 -20.32 -16.25
CA SER A 13 -11.24 -19.98 -16.13
C SER A 13 -12.15 -20.89 -16.96
N GLY A 14 -13.13 -21.50 -16.30
CA GLY A 14 -14.16 -22.32 -16.93
C GLY A 14 -13.74 -23.75 -17.30
N LYS A 15 -12.45 -24.07 -17.44
CA LYS A 15 -11.97 -25.40 -17.88
C LYS A 15 -12.36 -26.50 -16.88
N GLY A 16 -12.20 -26.26 -15.59
CA GLY A 16 -12.61 -27.24 -14.55
C GLY A 16 -14.12 -27.49 -14.54
N VAL A 17 -14.93 -26.45 -14.73
CA VAL A 17 -16.39 -26.57 -14.81
C VAL A 17 -16.79 -27.36 -16.05
N ALA A 18 -16.19 -27.07 -17.22
CA ALA A 18 -16.43 -27.81 -18.45
C ALA A 18 -16.09 -29.29 -18.30
N PHE A 19 -14.89 -29.59 -17.79
CA PHE A 19 -14.44 -30.96 -17.55
C PHE A 19 -15.40 -31.75 -16.63
N LEU A 20 -15.86 -31.16 -15.52
CA LEU A 20 -16.80 -31.82 -14.62
C LEU A 20 -18.14 -32.11 -15.30
N ARG A 21 -18.66 -31.17 -16.09
CA ARG A 21 -19.92 -31.33 -16.83
C ARG A 21 -19.82 -32.41 -17.92
N GLU A 22 -18.72 -32.48 -18.64
CA GLU A 22 -18.43 -33.51 -19.62
C GLU A 22 -18.42 -34.94 -19.00
N HIS A 23 -18.08 -35.01 -17.70
CA HIS A 23 -18.12 -36.29 -16.95
C HIS A 23 -19.45 -36.51 -16.20
N GLY A 24 -20.52 -35.82 -16.61
CA GLY A 24 -21.87 -36.04 -16.09
C GLY A 24 -22.13 -35.44 -14.70
N ILE A 25 -21.26 -34.58 -14.19
CA ILE A 25 -21.43 -33.91 -12.89
C ILE A 25 -22.20 -32.62 -13.10
N GLU A 26 -23.35 -32.47 -12.42
CA GLU A 26 -24.07 -31.22 -12.36
C GLU A 26 -23.28 -30.19 -11.56
N VAL A 27 -22.98 -29.01 -12.15
CA VAL A 27 -22.10 -27.98 -11.56
C VAL A 27 -22.81 -26.64 -11.53
N PHE A 28 -22.88 -26.07 -10.33
CA PHE A 28 -23.40 -24.73 -10.03
C PHE A 28 -22.22 -23.80 -9.71
N PRO A 29 -21.67 -23.03 -10.66
CA PRO A 29 -20.56 -22.11 -10.45
C PRO A 29 -21.06 -20.81 -9.80
N ASP A 30 -20.11 -20.07 -9.19
CA ASP A 30 -20.33 -18.75 -8.59
C ASP A 30 -21.36 -18.71 -7.45
N PHE A 31 -21.54 -19.83 -6.73
CA PHE A 31 -22.57 -19.97 -5.72
C PHE A 31 -22.45 -18.96 -4.55
N LEU A 32 -21.23 -18.60 -4.16
CA LEU A 32 -20.95 -17.59 -3.14
C LEU A 32 -19.80 -16.68 -3.60
N ARG A 33 -19.87 -16.24 -4.85
CA ARG A 33 -18.77 -15.54 -5.54
C ARG A 33 -18.17 -14.42 -4.70
N GLU A 34 -18.94 -13.44 -4.28
CA GLU A 34 -18.44 -12.29 -3.53
C GLU A 34 -17.72 -12.66 -2.24
N LYS A 35 -18.28 -13.63 -1.49
CA LYS A 35 -17.65 -14.12 -0.26
C LYS A 35 -16.36 -14.90 -0.53
N CYS A 36 -16.33 -15.68 -1.60
CA CYS A 36 -15.15 -16.46 -1.97
C CYS A 36 -14.03 -15.56 -2.52
N ASP A 37 -14.37 -14.55 -3.32
CA ASP A 37 -13.40 -13.58 -3.83
C ASP A 37 -12.73 -12.81 -2.67
N GLN A 38 -13.48 -12.49 -1.62
CA GLN A 38 -12.96 -11.83 -0.41
C GLN A 38 -11.98 -12.69 0.41
N LEU A 39 -11.94 -14.01 0.22
CA LEU A 39 -10.99 -14.89 0.91
C LEU A 39 -9.56 -14.74 0.34
N ASN A 40 -9.42 -14.33 -0.91
CA ASN A 40 -8.11 -14.20 -1.57
C ASN A 40 -8.02 -12.92 -2.43
N PRO A 41 -8.21 -11.74 -1.83
CA PRO A 41 -8.30 -10.48 -2.57
C PRO A 41 -7.01 -10.14 -3.31
N ILE A 42 -5.84 -10.49 -2.77
CA ILE A 42 -4.53 -10.30 -3.40
C ILE A 42 -4.50 -11.02 -4.75
N PHE A 43 -4.84 -12.31 -4.78
CA PHE A 43 -4.86 -13.09 -6.02
C PHE A 43 -5.81 -12.49 -7.05
N PHE A 44 -7.07 -12.24 -6.65
CA PHE A 44 -8.08 -11.69 -7.56
C PHE A 44 -7.67 -10.34 -8.14
N ARG A 45 -7.15 -9.45 -7.31
CA ARG A 45 -6.64 -8.14 -7.76
C ARG A 45 -5.50 -8.29 -8.76
N TYR A 46 -4.48 -9.05 -8.40
CA TYR A 46 -3.27 -9.18 -9.20
C TYR A 46 -3.52 -9.94 -10.52
N ILE A 47 -4.27 -11.04 -10.50
CA ILE A 47 -4.47 -11.85 -11.70
C ILE A 47 -5.30 -11.12 -12.76
N THR A 48 -6.24 -10.26 -12.33
CA THR A 48 -7.12 -9.52 -13.23
C THR A 48 -6.52 -8.21 -13.73
N THR A 49 -5.70 -7.54 -12.92
CA THR A 49 -5.21 -6.18 -13.23
C THR A 49 -3.71 -6.09 -13.44
N LYS A 50 -2.96 -7.09 -13.00
CA LYS A 50 -1.50 -7.07 -12.87
C LYS A 50 -0.95 -5.96 -11.97
N MET A 51 -1.83 -5.33 -11.19
CA MET A 51 -1.46 -4.36 -10.17
C MET A 51 -1.34 -5.05 -8.81
N PRO A 52 -0.35 -4.70 -7.98
CA PRO A 52 -0.29 -5.18 -6.61
C PRO A 52 -1.54 -4.80 -5.82
N TYR A 53 -2.02 -5.70 -4.97
CA TYR A 53 -3.02 -5.37 -3.96
C TYR A 53 -2.39 -4.43 -2.94
N THR A 54 -2.89 -3.21 -2.83
CA THR A 54 -2.26 -2.15 -2.05
C THR A 54 -2.97 -1.92 -0.72
N ILE A 55 -2.23 -2.14 0.36
CA ILE A 55 -2.68 -1.93 1.73
C ILE A 55 -2.04 -0.65 2.28
N LEU A 56 -2.86 0.33 2.65
CA LEU A 56 -2.40 1.47 3.45
C LEU A 56 -2.49 1.13 4.93
N LYS A 57 -1.40 1.31 5.67
CA LYS A 57 -1.39 1.02 7.10
C LYS A 57 -0.83 2.19 7.89
N TYR A 58 -1.58 2.62 8.90
CA TYR A 58 -1.05 3.55 9.90
C TYR A 58 -1.58 3.22 11.31
N ALA A 59 -0.81 3.66 12.30
CA ALA A 59 -1.19 3.58 13.71
C ALA A 59 -1.36 5.00 14.24
N MET A 60 -2.49 5.27 14.87
CA MET A 60 -2.83 6.60 15.37
C MET A 60 -3.41 6.55 16.79
N THR A 61 -3.41 7.70 17.44
CA THR A 61 -4.14 7.94 18.68
C THR A 61 -5.64 8.06 18.44
N ALA A 62 -6.46 8.06 19.46
CA ALA A 62 -7.91 8.24 19.36
C ALA A 62 -8.31 9.60 18.79
N ASP A 63 -7.44 10.61 18.88
CA ASP A 63 -7.58 11.93 18.25
C ASP A 63 -6.88 12.04 16.89
N GLY A 64 -6.52 10.88 16.26
CA GLY A 64 -6.07 10.83 14.88
C GLY A 64 -4.62 11.26 14.64
N LYS A 65 -3.71 11.07 15.58
CA LYS A 65 -2.30 11.50 15.47
C LYS A 65 -1.34 10.32 15.38
N ILE A 66 -0.39 10.36 14.43
CA ILE A 66 0.63 9.33 14.24
C ILE A 66 1.93 9.62 14.99
N ALA A 67 2.16 10.86 15.36
CA ALA A 67 3.31 11.33 16.12
C ALA A 67 2.98 12.58 16.93
N CYS A 68 3.75 12.83 17.98
CA CYS A 68 3.72 14.09 18.73
C CYS A 68 4.22 15.27 17.86
N ALA A 69 4.01 16.50 18.30
CA ALA A 69 4.48 17.73 17.64
C ALA A 69 5.99 17.72 17.32
N GLY A 70 6.81 17.12 18.19
CA GLY A 70 8.25 16.93 17.98
C GLY A 70 8.63 15.73 17.10
N GLY A 71 7.67 15.04 16.46
CA GLY A 71 7.93 13.90 15.57
C GLY A 71 8.09 12.56 16.29
N ALA A 72 8.10 12.49 17.61
CA ALA A 72 8.20 11.24 18.35
C ALA A 72 6.95 10.36 18.11
N SER A 73 7.15 9.13 17.58
CA SER A 73 6.10 8.19 17.17
C SER A 73 6.17 6.82 17.88
N LYS A 74 7.22 6.54 18.63
CA LYS A 74 7.44 5.23 19.28
C LYS A 74 7.04 5.30 20.76
N TRP A 75 6.06 4.52 21.25
CA TRP A 75 5.16 3.64 20.51
C TRP A 75 3.72 4.18 20.63
N VAL A 76 3.06 4.37 19.52
CA VAL A 76 1.65 4.79 19.51
C VAL A 76 0.79 3.64 20.00
N THR A 77 0.87 2.48 19.36
CA THR A 77 0.07 1.28 19.67
C THR A 77 0.83 0.26 20.53
N GLY A 78 0.09 -0.64 21.16
CA GLY A 78 0.59 -1.71 22.00
C GLY A 78 1.22 -2.87 21.24
N GLU A 79 1.69 -3.87 21.97
CA GLU A 79 2.41 -5.03 21.41
C GLU A 79 1.54 -5.90 20.51
N ALA A 80 0.28 -6.16 20.91
CA ALA A 80 -0.64 -6.97 20.11
C ALA A 80 -0.86 -6.40 18.70
N ALA A 81 -1.04 -5.07 18.60
CA ALA A 81 -1.16 -4.38 17.32
C ALA A 81 0.14 -4.48 16.50
N ARG A 82 1.30 -4.28 17.12
CA ARG A 82 2.59 -4.41 16.44
C ARG A 82 2.84 -5.84 15.93
N ASN A 83 2.45 -6.86 16.71
CA ASN A 83 2.54 -8.26 16.29
C ASN A 83 1.62 -8.54 15.11
N HIS A 84 0.42 -7.98 15.09
CA HIS A 84 -0.50 -8.09 13.95
C HIS A 84 0.12 -7.46 12.68
N VAL A 85 0.77 -6.31 12.77
CA VAL A 85 1.50 -5.69 11.64
C VAL A 85 2.59 -6.65 11.10
N GLN A 86 3.29 -7.39 11.97
CA GLN A 86 4.29 -8.38 11.51
C GLN A 86 3.63 -9.52 10.71
N GLN A 87 2.41 -9.94 11.07
CA GLN A 87 1.66 -10.94 10.28
C GLN A 87 1.24 -10.36 8.92
N THR A 88 0.85 -9.11 8.85
CA THR A 88 0.59 -8.43 7.56
C THR A 88 1.86 -8.39 6.71
N ARG A 89 3.01 -7.99 7.29
CA ARG A 89 4.31 -8.00 6.59
C ARG A 89 4.71 -9.36 6.04
N LYS A 90 4.38 -10.45 6.76
CA LYS A 90 4.64 -11.83 6.32
C LYS A 90 3.82 -12.22 5.07
N ARG A 91 2.66 -11.61 4.88
CA ARG A 91 1.69 -11.97 3.82
C ARG A 91 1.89 -11.19 2.53
N VAL A 92 2.53 -10.03 2.58
CA VAL A 92 2.69 -9.16 1.40
C VAL A 92 4.02 -9.40 0.71
N ALA A 93 4.05 -9.23 -0.61
CA ALA A 93 5.25 -9.35 -1.40
C ALA A 93 6.22 -8.17 -1.20
N ALA A 94 5.71 -6.98 -0.87
CA ALA A 94 6.52 -5.78 -0.68
C ALA A 94 6.03 -4.92 0.48
N ILE A 95 6.98 -4.15 1.08
CA ILE A 95 6.70 -3.06 2.04
C ILE A 95 7.23 -1.76 1.44
N CYS A 96 6.43 -0.69 1.50
CA CYS A 96 6.77 0.61 0.96
C CYS A 96 6.75 1.71 2.02
N VAL A 97 7.74 2.59 1.94
CA VAL A 97 7.78 3.85 2.69
C VAL A 97 8.30 4.98 1.80
N GLY A 98 8.02 6.22 2.19
CA GLY A 98 8.66 7.38 1.60
C GLY A 98 10.05 7.65 2.15
N ILE A 99 10.85 8.37 1.39
CA ILE A 99 12.19 8.77 1.81
C ILE A 99 12.19 9.54 3.13
N GLY A 100 11.14 10.32 3.42
CA GLY A 100 10.99 11.02 4.70
C GLY A 100 11.04 10.07 5.90
N THR A 101 10.40 8.92 5.80
CA THR A 101 10.42 7.87 6.84
C THR A 101 11.82 7.26 6.99
N VAL A 102 12.53 7.05 5.88
CA VAL A 102 13.91 6.53 5.93
C VAL A 102 14.85 7.51 6.62
N LEU A 103 14.73 8.80 6.30
CA LEU A 103 15.56 9.86 6.88
C LEU A 103 15.27 10.10 8.37
N ALA A 104 14.02 9.91 8.81
CA ALA A 104 13.61 10.13 10.19
C ALA A 104 13.90 8.93 11.10
N ASP A 105 13.64 7.71 10.63
CA ASP A 105 13.58 6.50 11.46
C ASP A 105 14.67 5.46 11.16
N ASP A 106 15.35 5.56 10.02
CA ASP A 106 16.28 4.57 9.49
C ASP A 106 15.77 3.12 9.69
N PRO A 107 14.60 2.78 9.12
CA PRO A 107 13.91 1.54 9.41
C PRO A 107 14.54 0.36 8.65
N MET A 108 14.46 -0.84 9.24
CA MET A 108 14.84 -2.09 8.54
C MET A 108 13.78 -2.58 7.55
N LEU A 109 12.51 -2.27 7.77
CA LEU A 109 11.35 -2.75 7.00
C LEU A 109 11.30 -4.28 6.82
N THR A 110 11.78 -5.02 7.80
CA THR A 110 11.79 -6.49 7.80
C THR A 110 10.61 -7.07 8.56
N CYS A 111 10.21 -8.28 8.21
CA CYS A 111 9.32 -9.10 9.02
C CYS A 111 10.12 -9.77 10.14
N ARG A 112 9.62 -9.69 11.39
CA ARG A 112 10.29 -10.17 12.61
C ARG A 112 9.49 -11.25 13.34
N CYS A 113 8.58 -11.95 12.65
CA CYS A 113 7.88 -13.09 13.20
C CYS A 113 8.67 -14.39 12.97
N GLU A 114 8.20 -15.50 13.56
CA GLU A 114 8.80 -16.81 13.32
C GLU A 114 8.68 -17.23 11.85
N ASN A 115 9.77 -17.79 11.31
CA ASN A 115 9.89 -18.22 9.92
C ASN A 115 9.39 -17.12 8.93
N PRO A 116 10.05 -15.95 8.91
CA PRO A 116 9.58 -14.82 8.14
C PRO A 116 9.82 -15.05 6.64
N SER A 117 8.78 -14.85 5.83
CA SER A 117 8.99 -14.44 4.45
C SER A 117 9.36 -12.97 4.46
N GLN A 118 10.55 -12.62 3.95
CA GLN A 118 10.98 -11.23 3.91
C GLN A 118 10.40 -10.55 2.67
N PRO A 119 9.57 -9.52 2.83
CA PRO A 119 9.06 -8.75 1.70
C PRO A 119 10.16 -7.90 1.05
N VAL A 120 10.01 -7.61 -0.22
CA VAL A 120 10.84 -6.62 -0.93
C VAL A 120 10.62 -5.25 -0.29
N ARG A 121 11.69 -4.54 0.02
CA ARG A 121 11.65 -3.23 0.65
C ARG A 121 11.67 -2.13 -0.41
N VAL A 122 10.60 -1.33 -0.47
CA VAL A 122 10.41 -0.30 -1.49
C VAL A 122 10.51 1.09 -0.85
N VAL A 123 11.28 1.97 -1.47
CA VAL A 123 11.39 3.38 -1.06
C VAL A 123 10.98 4.28 -2.21
N LEU A 124 10.03 5.19 -1.97
CA LEU A 124 9.69 6.24 -2.92
C LEU A 124 10.54 7.48 -2.61
N ASP A 125 11.48 7.79 -3.50
CA ASP A 125 12.48 8.83 -3.32
C ASP A 125 12.75 9.59 -4.62
N THR A 126 11.84 10.47 -4.99
CA THR A 126 11.86 11.20 -6.26
C THR A 126 13.26 11.75 -6.64
N ARG A 127 14.06 12.16 -5.65
CA ARG A 127 15.35 12.81 -5.85
C ARG A 127 16.55 11.96 -5.46
N LEU A 128 16.34 10.67 -5.21
CA LEU A 128 17.39 9.70 -4.80
C LEU A 128 18.21 10.20 -3.60
N ARG A 129 17.54 10.67 -2.52
CA ARG A 129 18.17 11.21 -1.30
C ARG A 129 18.57 10.14 -0.29
N ILE A 130 18.20 8.88 -0.51
CA ILE A 130 18.49 7.78 0.41
C ILE A 130 19.98 7.79 0.81
N PRO A 131 20.30 7.79 2.13
CA PRO A 131 21.69 7.75 2.58
C PRO A 131 22.33 6.41 2.27
N MET A 132 23.59 6.45 1.85
CA MET A 132 24.39 5.24 1.60
C MET A 132 24.57 4.39 2.87
N GLU A 133 24.57 5.03 4.04
CA GLU A 133 24.75 4.42 5.36
C GLU A 133 23.45 3.88 5.95
N SER A 134 22.30 4.14 5.31
CA SER A 134 20.99 3.67 5.81
C SER A 134 20.98 2.15 5.92
N LYS A 135 20.29 1.63 6.94
CA LYS A 135 20.15 0.18 7.17
C LYS A 135 19.59 -0.54 5.94
N LEU A 136 18.70 0.11 5.20
CA LEU A 136 18.15 -0.44 3.96
C LEU A 136 19.24 -0.72 2.94
N VAL A 137 20.13 0.26 2.69
CA VAL A 137 21.22 0.12 1.73
C VAL A 137 22.27 -0.90 2.23
N GLN A 138 22.65 -0.83 3.51
CA GLN A 138 23.67 -1.71 4.06
C GLN A 138 23.26 -3.20 4.10
N THR A 139 21.95 -3.47 4.10
CA THR A 139 21.41 -4.85 4.12
C THR A 139 20.75 -5.24 2.81
N ALA A 140 20.98 -4.50 1.72
CA ALA A 140 20.34 -4.76 0.42
C ALA A 140 20.73 -6.11 -0.19
N GLY A 141 21.93 -6.62 0.13
CA GLY A 141 22.38 -7.94 -0.28
C GLY A 141 21.70 -9.11 0.46
N GLU A 142 21.07 -8.86 1.62
CA GLU A 142 20.37 -9.88 2.41
C GLU A 142 18.87 -9.90 2.10
N VAL A 143 18.26 -8.73 2.05
CA VAL A 143 16.83 -8.56 1.73
C VAL A 143 16.70 -7.54 0.61
N PRO A 144 16.04 -7.83 -0.50
CA PRO A 144 15.96 -6.95 -1.66
C PRO A 144 15.43 -5.55 -1.31
N VAL A 145 16.04 -4.53 -1.90
CA VAL A 145 15.62 -3.12 -1.82
C VAL A 145 15.41 -2.57 -3.22
N ILE A 146 14.27 -1.94 -3.45
CA ILE A 146 13.96 -1.19 -4.65
C ILE A 146 13.77 0.28 -4.25
N VAL A 147 14.47 1.19 -4.91
CA VAL A 147 14.29 2.64 -4.75
C VAL A 147 13.75 3.20 -6.05
N PHE A 148 12.58 3.83 -5.98
CA PHE A 148 12.01 4.57 -7.11
C PHE A 148 12.43 6.02 -7.06
N CYS A 149 12.90 6.56 -8.19
CA CYS A 149 13.31 7.95 -8.32
C CYS A 149 12.96 8.50 -9.71
N HIS A 150 13.17 9.81 -9.91
CA HIS A 150 13.05 10.44 -11.22
C HIS A 150 14.38 11.09 -11.59
N ALA A 151 14.87 10.83 -12.81
CA ALA A 151 16.12 11.38 -13.34
C ALA A 151 17.28 11.36 -12.33
N PRO A 152 17.72 10.16 -11.88
CA PRO A 152 18.73 10.03 -10.86
C PRO A 152 20.10 10.51 -11.30
N ASP A 153 20.88 11.03 -10.35
CA ASP A 153 22.32 11.17 -10.53
C ASP A 153 22.97 9.82 -10.83
N LYS A 154 23.76 9.75 -11.91
CA LYS A 154 24.33 8.50 -12.42
C LYS A 154 25.33 7.86 -11.47
N GLU A 155 26.14 8.68 -10.80
CA GLU A 155 27.18 8.20 -9.88
C GLU A 155 26.55 7.60 -8.62
N LYS A 156 25.56 8.31 -8.05
CA LYS A 156 24.82 7.82 -6.90
C LYS A 156 24.00 6.56 -7.22
N LYS A 157 23.37 6.51 -8.40
CA LYS A 157 22.67 5.30 -8.87
C LYS A 157 23.61 4.12 -8.92
N ALA A 158 24.77 4.27 -9.59
CA ALA A 158 25.76 3.21 -9.71
C ALA A 158 26.28 2.77 -8.34
N ALA A 159 26.55 3.70 -7.41
CA ALA A 159 26.99 3.37 -6.06
C ALA A 159 25.96 2.57 -5.26
N LEU A 160 24.66 2.90 -5.39
CA LEU A 160 23.56 2.15 -4.76
C LEU A 160 23.43 0.73 -5.36
N GLU A 161 23.52 0.63 -6.69
CA GLU A 161 23.45 -0.66 -7.40
C GLU A 161 24.62 -1.58 -7.02
N GLN A 162 25.81 -1.05 -6.81
CA GLN A 162 26.96 -1.79 -6.27
C GLN A 162 26.73 -2.35 -4.87
N LYS A 163 25.86 -1.72 -4.08
CA LYS A 163 25.41 -2.23 -2.77
C LYS A 163 24.26 -3.23 -2.85
N GLY A 164 23.78 -3.58 -4.04
CA GLY A 164 22.66 -4.50 -4.25
C GLY A 164 21.29 -3.85 -4.22
N VAL A 165 21.20 -2.51 -4.20
CA VAL A 165 19.94 -1.79 -4.31
C VAL A 165 19.49 -1.75 -5.79
N THR A 166 18.26 -2.08 -6.08
CA THR A 166 17.68 -1.87 -7.41
C THR A 166 17.13 -0.44 -7.50
N VAL A 167 17.67 0.38 -8.40
CA VAL A 167 17.18 1.75 -8.62
C VAL A 167 16.35 1.79 -9.89
N LEU A 168 15.08 2.13 -9.75
CA LEU A 168 14.12 2.22 -10.85
C LEU A 168 13.68 3.66 -11.08
N GLU A 169 13.62 4.03 -12.34
CA GLU A 169 13.08 5.33 -12.72
C GLU A 169 11.57 5.26 -12.86
N ALA A 170 10.89 6.23 -12.26
CA ALA A 170 9.46 6.38 -12.34
C ALA A 170 9.09 7.74 -12.94
N GLU A 171 7.95 7.78 -13.59
CA GLU A 171 7.39 9.00 -14.16
C GLU A 171 6.95 9.95 -13.05
N LEU A 172 7.06 11.25 -13.32
CA LEU A 172 6.42 12.24 -12.46
C LEU A 172 4.91 12.19 -12.65
N LEU A 173 4.19 12.48 -11.60
CA LEU A 173 2.74 12.66 -11.69
C LEU A 173 2.44 13.88 -12.57
N HIS A 174 1.85 13.65 -13.74
CA HIS A 174 1.46 14.70 -14.67
C HIS A 174 0.05 15.23 -14.39
N GLN A 175 -0.20 16.46 -14.78
CA GLN A 175 -1.51 17.11 -14.63
C GLN A 175 -2.62 16.36 -15.39
N THR A 176 -2.31 15.81 -16.56
CA THR A 176 -3.24 15.01 -17.37
C THR A 176 -3.68 13.72 -16.69
N ASP A 177 -2.79 13.08 -15.93
CA ASP A 177 -3.10 11.89 -15.15
C ASP A 177 -4.03 12.25 -13.98
N LEU A 178 -3.77 13.41 -13.37
CA LEU A 178 -4.61 13.97 -12.33
C LEU A 178 -5.99 14.34 -12.86
N GLU A 179 -6.10 14.95 -14.03
CA GLU A 179 -7.36 15.31 -14.67
C GLU A 179 -8.17 14.06 -15.06
N SER A 180 -7.51 13.02 -15.55
CA SER A 180 -8.16 11.73 -15.84
C SER A 180 -8.62 10.99 -14.58
N LEU A 181 -7.88 11.13 -13.48
CA LEU A 181 -8.26 10.62 -12.16
C LEU A 181 -9.42 11.42 -11.58
N LEU A 182 -9.41 12.76 -11.72
CA LEU A 182 -10.49 13.64 -11.31
C LEU A 182 -11.77 13.39 -12.11
N ALA A 183 -11.68 13.06 -13.39
CA ALA A 183 -12.81 12.68 -14.22
C ALA A 183 -13.44 11.33 -13.79
N ARG A 184 -12.64 10.42 -13.25
CA ARG A 184 -13.13 9.15 -12.65
C ARG A 184 -13.75 9.33 -11.27
N TYR A 185 -13.35 10.37 -10.56
CA TYR A 185 -13.79 10.69 -9.20
C TYR A 185 -14.38 12.10 -9.22
N GLU A 186 -15.59 12.25 -9.72
CA GLU A 186 -16.28 13.50 -10.01
C GLU A 186 -16.29 14.55 -8.88
N ASN A 187 -15.85 14.20 -7.67
CA ASN A 187 -15.94 15.06 -6.48
C ASN A 187 -14.61 15.22 -5.70
N LEU A 188 -13.45 14.92 -6.29
CA LEU A 188 -12.18 15.19 -5.59
C LEU A 188 -11.62 16.55 -6.02
N PRO A 189 -11.73 17.61 -5.20
CA PRO A 189 -10.97 18.82 -5.43
C PRO A 189 -9.51 18.57 -5.01
N VAL A 190 -8.69 18.37 -5.98
CA VAL A 190 -7.24 18.42 -5.75
C VAL A 190 -6.80 19.85 -6.03
N PRO A 191 -6.20 20.57 -5.06
CA PRO A 191 -5.60 21.86 -5.33
C PRO A 191 -4.53 21.66 -6.39
N LYS A 192 -4.75 22.25 -7.57
CA LYS A 192 -3.86 22.14 -8.74
C LYS A 192 -2.41 22.53 -8.45
N GLU A 193 -2.17 23.34 -7.43
CA GLU A 193 -0.88 23.93 -7.12
C GLU A 193 0.11 23.05 -6.34
N HIS A 194 -0.36 22.01 -5.64
CA HIS A 194 0.48 21.20 -4.75
C HIS A 194 1.04 19.91 -5.35
N LEU A 195 0.53 19.45 -6.49
CA LEU A 195 0.86 18.13 -7.05
C LEU A 195 1.76 18.18 -8.30
N HIS A 196 1.98 19.37 -8.90
CA HIS A 196 2.70 19.47 -10.18
C HIS A 196 4.17 19.10 -10.09
N GLY A 197 4.56 18.04 -10.81
CA GLY A 197 5.93 17.75 -11.20
C GLY A 197 6.94 17.53 -10.07
N ARG A 198 6.47 17.40 -8.82
CA ARG A 198 7.35 17.30 -7.65
C ARG A 198 7.52 15.87 -7.12
N HIS A 199 6.60 14.98 -7.45
CA HIS A 199 6.57 13.61 -6.95
C HIS A 199 6.42 12.61 -8.09
N ILE A 200 7.04 11.45 -7.94
CA ILE A 200 6.83 10.33 -8.85
C ILE A 200 5.41 9.79 -8.69
N SER A 201 4.82 9.30 -9.79
CA SER A 201 3.52 8.64 -9.79
C SER A 201 3.60 7.33 -9.03
N LEU A 202 2.78 7.18 -7.98
CA LEU A 202 2.66 5.93 -7.25
C LEU A 202 2.10 4.83 -8.16
N ARG A 203 1.13 5.16 -9.01
CA ARG A 203 0.56 4.22 -9.98
C ARG A 203 1.64 3.63 -10.88
N ASN A 204 2.51 4.46 -11.47
CA ASN A 204 3.61 4.00 -12.31
C ASN A 204 4.58 3.09 -11.52
N CYS A 205 4.87 3.41 -10.25
CA CYS A 205 5.68 2.56 -9.38
C CYS A 205 5.00 1.18 -9.16
N LEU A 206 3.69 1.16 -8.88
CA LEU A 206 2.94 -0.08 -8.67
C LEU A 206 2.86 -0.94 -9.92
N GLU A 207 2.68 -0.34 -11.10
CA GLU A 207 2.71 -1.04 -12.40
C GLU A 207 4.05 -1.75 -12.61
N GLN A 208 5.15 -1.06 -12.35
CA GLN A 208 6.49 -1.65 -12.45
C GLN A 208 6.73 -2.77 -11.43
N LEU A 209 6.18 -2.68 -10.21
CA LEU A 209 6.24 -3.75 -9.22
C LEU A 209 5.40 -4.96 -9.65
N GLY A 210 4.20 -4.74 -10.16
CA GLY A 210 3.34 -5.79 -10.70
C GLY A 210 3.97 -6.55 -11.86
N GLN A 211 4.64 -5.84 -12.79
CA GLN A 211 5.40 -6.45 -13.90
C GLN A 211 6.56 -7.33 -13.41
N ARG A 212 7.07 -7.10 -12.20
CA ARG A 212 8.10 -7.91 -11.53
C ARG A 212 7.54 -9.07 -10.71
N GLY A 213 6.23 -9.31 -10.76
CA GLY A 213 5.58 -10.41 -10.05
C GLY A 213 5.25 -10.11 -8.60
N LEU A 214 5.38 -8.87 -8.14
CA LEU A 214 4.99 -8.48 -6.78
C LEU A 214 3.47 -8.23 -6.77
N ASP A 215 2.73 -9.15 -6.14
CA ASP A 215 1.27 -9.19 -6.17
C ASP A 215 0.60 -8.32 -5.10
N SER A 216 1.37 -7.89 -4.10
CA SER A 216 0.85 -7.15 -2.94
C SER A 216 1.90 -6.23 -2.32
N ILE A 217 1.44 -5.11 -1.77
CA ILE A 217 2.29 -4.11 -1.14
C ILE A 217 1.62 -3.50 0.10
N LEU A 218 2.40 -3.39 1.18
CA LEU A 218 2.03 -2.69 2.40
C LEU A 218 2.71 -1.33 2.45
N ILE A 219 1.96 -0.25 2.38
CA ILE A 219 2.46 1.12 2.53
C ILE A 219 2.34 1.51 4.00
N GLU A 220 3.50 1.63 4.67
CA GLU A 220 3.56 1.84 6.12
C GLU A 220 3.88 3.25 6.58
N GLY A 221 4.15 4.16 5.66
CA GLY A 221 4.47 5.49 6.14
C GLY A 221 4.81 6.52 5.08
N GLY A 222 4.78 7.75 5.59
CA GLY A 222 4.77 8.99 4.87
C GLY A 222 3.34 9.44 4.61
N GLU A 223 2.89 10.48 5.33
CA GLU A 223 1.57 11.08 5.15
C GLU A 223 1.28 11.43 3.68
N SER A 224 2.33 11.90 2.98
CA SER A 224 2.25 12.26 1.55
C SER A 224 2.03 11.04 0.64
N ILE A 225 2.59 9.86 0.98
CA ILE A 225 2.36 8.65 0.19
C ILE A 225 0.95 8.11 0.43
N HIS A 226 0.46 8.18 1.66
CA HIS A 226 -0.93 7.82 1.94
C HIS A 226 -1.90 8.72 1.18
N ALA A 227 -1.65 10.03 1.16
CA ALA A 227 -2.43 10.96 0.35
C ALA A 227 -2.36 10.62 -1.14
N ALA A 228 -1.16 10.39 -1.70
CA ALA A 228 -0.98 10.00 -3.10
C ALA A 228 -1.72 8.71 -3.45
N ALA A 229 -1.64 7.68 -2.60
CA ALA A 229 -2.33 6.41 -2.82
C ALA A 229 -3.86 6.57 -2.89
N LEU A 230 -4.42 7.44 -2.06
CA LEU A 230 -5.86 7.75 -2.08
C LEU A 230 -6.22 8.60 -3.30
N GLN A 231 -5.42 9.61 -3.63
CA GLN A 231 -5.64 10.51 -4.77
C GLN A 231 -5.48 9.79 -6.11
N GLU A 232 -4.44 8.96 -6.27
CA GLU A 232 -4.22 8.18 -7.49
C GLU A 232 -5.11 6.93 -7.59
N GLY A 233 -6.01 6.70 -6.63
CA GLY A 233 -6.91 5.54 -6.64
C GLY A 233 -6.18 4.20 -6.53
N CYS A 234 -5.03 4.18 -5.87
CA CYS A 234 -4.15 3.03 -5.74
C CYS A 234 -4.25 2.33 -4.38
N CYS A 235 -5.40 2.38 -3.72
CA CYS A 235 -5.62 1.79 -2.40
C CYS A 235 -6.76 0.79 -2.47
N ASP A 236 -6.51 -0.47 -2.09
CA ASP A 236 -7.53 -1.53 -2.00
C ASP A 236 -8.01 -1.73 -0.57
N LEU A 237 -7.12 -1.60 0.43
CA LEU A 237 -7.42 -1.78 1.86
C LEU A 237 -6.72 -0.70 2.69
N VAL A 238 -7.45 -0.14 3.66
CA VAL A 238 -6.90 0.75 4.69
C VAL A 238 -6.96 0.07 6.04
N GLN A 239 -5.80 -0.17 6.67
CA GLN A 239 -5.66 -0.70 8.02
C GLN A 239 -5.29 0.41 9.00
N VAL A 240 -6.22 0.76 9.87
CA VAL A 240 -6.06 1.81 10.88
C VAL A 240 -5.96 1.18 12.26
N TYR A 241 -4.82 1.31 12.91
CA TYR A 241 -4.64 0.88 14.30
C TYR A 241 -4.86 2.08 15.22
N VAL A 242 -5.88 2.04 16.03
CA VAL A 242 -6.28 3.14 16.94
C VAL A 242 -5.90 2.78 18.38
N ALA A 243 -5.01 3.57 18.97
CA ALA A 243 -4.61 3.43 20.36
C ALA A 243 -5.49 4.33 21.27
N PRO A 244 -5.79 3.90 22.51
CA PRO A 244 -6.52 4.70 23.48
C PRO A 244 -5.61 5.78 24.11
N LYS A 245 -5.11 6.68 23.26
CA LYS A 245 -4.21 7.80 23.62
C LYS A 245 -4.67 9.08 22.93
N LEU A 246 -4.26 10.22 23.46
CA LEU A 246 -4.49 11.55 22.86
C LEU A 246 -3.16 12.30 22.80
N PHE A 247 -2.82 12.89 21.64
CA PHE A 247 -1.62 13.71 21.47
C PHE A 247 -1.93 15.20 21.30
N GLY A 248 -3.18 15.56 21.01
CA GLY A 248 -3.61 16.94 20.81
C GLY A 248 -3.39 17.49 19.40
N GLY A 249 -3.79 18.75 19.20
CA GLY A 249 -3.89 19.38 17.89
C GLY A 249 -2.57 19.49 17.11
N ASP A 250 -1.44 19.62 17.80
CA ASP A 250 -0.12 19.81 17.17
C ASP A 250 0.52 18.49 16.67
N GLY A 251 -0.10 17.35 16.96
CA GLY A 251 0.36 16.05 16.50
C GLY A 251 0.22 15.88 14.97
N LEU A 252 1.07 15.03 14.37
CA LEU A 252 1.08 14.79 12.93
C LEU A 252 -0.10 13.92 12.49
N SER A 253 -0.67 14.24 11.33
CA SER A 253 -1.78 13.51 10.71
C SER A 253 -1.29 12.28 9.93
N PRO A 254 -2.07 11.18 9.85
CA PRO A 254 -1.69 10.00 9.07
C PRO A 254 -1.73 10.22 7.55
N ILE A 255 -2.54 11.16 7.10
CA ILE A 255 -2.76 11.46 5.67
C ILE A 255 -2.47 12.94 5.47
N GLY A 256 -1.60 13.24 4.51
CA GLY A 256 -1.23 14.59 4.13
C GLY A 256 -2.38 15.38 3.52
N GLY A 257 -2.16 16.66 3.27
CA GLY A 257 -3.17 17.54 2.72
C GLY A 257 -3.66 17.05 1.35
N MET A 258 -4.94 16.75 1.25
CA MET A 258 -5.61 16.32 0.02
C MET A 258 -6.44 17.44 -0.62
N GLY A 259 -6.45 18.64 -0.03
CA GLY A 259 -7.19 19.78 -0.54
C GLY A 259 -8.71 19.69 -0.43
N ILE A 260 -9.22 18.79 0.42
CA ILE A 260 -10.64 18.63 0.66
C ILE A 260 -11.16 19.85 1.43
N THR A 261 -12.13 20.56 0.86
CA THR A 261 -12.69 21.79 1.44
C THR A 261 -14.13 21.62 1.93
N THR A 262 -14.82 20.57 1.46
CA THR A 262 -16.20 20.24 1.91
C THR A 262 -16.31 18.74 2.18
N PRO A 263 -17.21 18.29 3.08
CA PRO A 263 -17.42 16.87 3.38
C PRO A 263 -17.75 16.00 2.15
N ASP A 264 -18.45 16.55 1.17
CA ASP A 264 -18.87 15.84 -0.05
C ASP A 264 -17.69 15.43 -0.94
N GLN A 265 -16.53 16.04 -0.73
CA GLN A 265 -15.28 15.74 -1.44
C GLN A 265 -14.46 14.64 -0.77
N ALA A 266 -14.93 14.11 0.35
CA ALA A 266 -14.20 13.09 1.08
C ALA A 266 -14.05 11.79 0.29
N VAL A 267 -12.90 11.12 0.43
CA VAL A 267 -12.73 9.74 -0.02
C VAL A 267 -13.61 8.84 0.83
N LEU A 268 -14.59 8.19 0.20
CA LEU A 268 -15.50 7.32 0.90
C LEU A 268 -14.91 5.92 1.06
N LEU A 269 -15.05 5.39 2.27
CA LEU A 269 -14.66 4.04 2.63
C LEU A 269 -15.89 3.18 2.97
N SER A 270 -15.75 1.85 2.93
CA SER A 270 -16.77 0.92 3.40
C SER A 270 -17.02 1.08 4.91
N ALA A 271 -18.08 0.43 5.42
CA ALA A 271 -18.16 0.17 6.85
C ALA A 271 -16.94 -0.67 7.29
N PRO A 272 -16.29 -0.34 8.42
CA PRO A 272 -15.10 -1.06 8.85
C PRO A 272 -15.42 -2.45 9.39
N THR A 273 -14.51 -3.39 9.13
CA THR A 273 -14.33 -4.54 10.03
C THR A 273 -13.52 -4.09 11.24
N VAL A 274 -14.01 -4.42 12.45
CA VAL A 274 -13.38 -3.99 13.71
C VAL A 274 -12.83 -5.20 14.45
N THR A 275 -11.52 -5.19 14.71
CA THR A 275 -10.84 -6.23 15.49
C THR A 275 -10.16 -5.62 16.72
N ARG A 276 -10.37 -6.21 17.90
CA ARG A 276 -9.68 -5.78 19.12
C ARG A 276 -8.32 -6.44 19.24
N LEU A 277 -7.27 -5.65 19.42
CA LEU A 277 -5.88 -6.08 19.59
C LEU A 277 -5.32 -5.59 20.95
N GLY A 278 -5.67 -6.32 22.02
CA GLY A 278 -5.39 -5.87 23.38
C GLY A 278 -6.22 -4.63 23.75
N GLN A 279 -5.56 -3.48 23.98
CA GLN A 279 -6.24 -2.21 24.22
C GLN A 279 -6.51 -1.41 22.95
N ASP A 280 -5.84 -1.76 21.84
CA ASP A 280 -5.99 -1.07 20.58
C ASP A 280 -7.14 -1.66 19.75
N LEU A 281 -7.60 -0.90 18.76
CA LEU A 281 -8.55 -1.35 17.75
C LEU A 281 -7.86 -1.35 16.38
N LEU A 282 -8.09 -2.41 15.61
CA LEU A 282 -7.83 -2.43 14.18
C LEU A 282 -9.15 -2.18 13.45
N LEU A 283 -9.16 -1.15 12.62
CA LEU A 283 -10.25 -0.84 11.69
C LEU A 283 -9.77 -1.10 10.28
N GLU A 284 -10.47 -1.97 9.55
CA GLU A 284 -10.14 -2.30 8.16
C GLU A 284 -11.26 -1.83 7.25
N TYR A 285 -10.88 -1.03 6.25
CA TYR A 285 -11.79 -0.42 5.30
C TYR A 285 -11.37 -0.76 3.88
N THR A 286 -12.32 -1.11 3.03
CA THR A 286 -12.12 -1.09 1.58
C THR A 286 -12.57 0.25 1.01
N ARG A 287 -12.02 0.65 -0.12
CA ARG A 287 -12.50 1.83 -0.82
C ARG A 287 -13.86 1.53 -1.44
N LYS A 288 -14.82 2.45 -1.30
CA LYS A 288 -16.04 2.41 -2.11
C LYS A 288 -15.69 2.88 -3.52
N GLU A 289 -16.01 2.05 -4.51
CA GLU A 289 -16.07 2.53 -5.89
C GLU A 289 -17.24 3.53 -5.98
N SER A 290 -17.01 4.64 -6.67
CA SER A 290 -18.08 5.58 -6.98
C SER A 290 -19.05 4.85 -7.90
N CYS A 291 -20.34 4.77 -7.49
CA CYS A 291 -21.41 4.21 -8.32
C CYS A 291 -21.62 5.06 -9.55
#